data_2bf88106afd24feb6063f86cdab81527
#
_entry.id   2bf88106afd24feb6063f86cdab81527
#
_cell.length_a   1.000
_cell.length_b   1.000
_cell.length_c   1.000
_cell.angle_alpha   90.00
_cell.angle_beta   90.00
_cell.angle_gamma   90.00
#
_symmetry.space_group_name_H-M   'P 1'
#
loop_
_entity.id
_entity.type
_entity.pdbx_description
1 polymer ?
#
loop_
_entity_poly.entity_id
_entity_poly.type
_entity_poly.pdbx_seq_one_letter_code
_entity_poly.pdbx_strand_id
1 'polypeptide(L)'
;TDILSSGWYKGKNFWSVNVGARVDLGAQIPKSMFSFLHDIDQDGFSWNNSKFDIGKEELNINAYTEVGIGYARAINDRLSVGGKFKVLLGMGNLNLKVDGMNVDANLPLNINDITDVNQIRDYHAKMKVNARLESSFKGMDLVENTSDPDPRKHYIDDFDFNGFGIAGYGGAIDLGASYKILDNLTVSASVLDLGFIKWSKGSTSVATAKGSMDYDGKDYALTPEGLEDFQRDAQDFMNRVEGGDVLNYEMLQLQKEDVVESRTTSLHSTVVIGAEYELLDKWLAIGALSTTRFTKPKT
;
A
#
# COMPACT_ATOMS: atom_id res chain seq x y z
N THR A 1 0.86 19.11 -2.13
CA THR A 1 0.79 20.53 -1.75
C THR A 1 2.07 21.21 -2.15
N ASP A 2 1.98 22.31 -2.92
CA ASP A 2 3.13 23.17 -3.20
C ASP A 2 3.37 24.06 -1.98
N ILE A 3 4.62 24.08 -1.53
CA ILE A 3 5.05 24.86 -0.37
C ILE A 3 5.55 26.25 -0.84
N LEU A 4 6.27 26.26 -1.94
CA LEU A 4 6.81 27.46 -2.56
C LEU A 4 6.72 27.32 -4.08
N SER A 5 6.24 28.35 -4.76
CA SER A 5 6.23 28.41 -6.22
C SER A 5 6.54 29.83 -6.68
N SER A 6 7.40 29.94 -7.68
CA SER A 6 7.73 31.20 -8.32
C SER A 6 7.84 31.01 -9.83
N GLY A 7 7.45 32.01 -10.58
CA GLY A 7 7.56 31.98 -12.03
C GLY A 7 7.75 33.37 -12.62
N TRP A 8 8.46 33.46 -13.77
CA TRP A 8 8.73 34.71 -14.46
C TRP A 8 8.80 34.53 -15.97
N TYR A 9 8.46 35.56 -16.68
CA TYR A 9 8.57 35.63 -18.12
C TYR A 9 9.90 36.28 -18.56
N LYS A 10 10.49 35.72 -19.62
CA LYS A 10 11.60 36.35 -20.36
C LYS A 10 11.30 36.24 -21.87
N GLY A 11 10.74 37.31 -22.43
CA GLY A 11 10.23 37.30 -23.79
C GLY A 11 9.03 36.31 -23.95
N LYS A 12 9.14 35.42 -24.91
CA LYS A 12 8.13 34.37 -25.16
C LYS A 12 8.31 33.13 -24.26
N ASN A 13 9.27 33.16 -23.34
CA ASN A 13 9.61 32.04 -22.47
C ASN A 13 9.06 32.27 -21.07
N PHE A 14 8.54 31.23 -20.44
CA PHE A 14 8.16 31.24 -19.05
C PHE A 14 9.00 30.20 -18.28
N TRP A 15 9.54 30.61 -17.16
CA TRP A 15 10.29 29.78 -16.23
C TRP A 15 9.56 29.67 -14.92
N SER A 16 9.64 28.51 -14.27
CA SER A 16 9.11 28.31 -12.94
C SER A 16 10.02 27.47 -12.09
N VAL A 17 9.97 27.72 -10.79
CA VAL A 17 10.60 26.89 -9.75
C VAL A 17 9.54 26.60 -8.71
N ASN A 18 9.46 25.37 -8.26
CA ASN A 18 8.56 24.99 -7.19
C ASN A 18 9.22 24.00 -6.24
N VAL A 19 8.80 24.06 -4.98
CA VAL A 19 9.09 23.08 -3.94
C VAL A 19 7.75 22.60 -3.40
N GLY A 20 7.56 21.32 -3.30
CA GLY A 20 6.30 20.72 -2.83
C GLY A 20 6.52 19.44 -2.05
N ALA A 21 5.52 19.08 -1.26
CA ALA A 21 5.43 17.77 -0.60
C ALA A 21 4.24 17.01 -1.16
N ARG A 22 4.44 15.72 -1.40
CA ARG A 22 3.44 14.80 -1.95
C ARG A 22 3.30 13.59 -1.04
N VAL A 23 2.07 13.19 -0.83
CA VAL A 23 1.73 11.90 -0.21
C VAL A 23 0.69 11.24 -1.09
N ASP A 24 1.01 10.06 -1.57
CA ASP A 24 0.13 9.21 -2.35
C ASP A 24 -0.26 8.01 -1.51
N LEU A 25 -1.55 7.78 -1.39
CA LEU A 25 -2.13 6.61 -0.73
C LEU A 25 -2.97 5.84 -1.76
N GLY A 26 -2.72 4.56 -1.88
CA GLY A 26 -3.54 3.63 -2.66
C GLY A 26 -3.86 2.40 -1.81
N ALA A 27 -5.12 2.01 -1.77
CA ALA A 27 -5.57 0.79 -1.10
C ALA A 27 -6.53 0.02 -2.00
N GLN A 28 -6.35 -1.30 -2.03
CA GLN A 28 -7.27 -2.23 -2.64
C GLN A 28 -7.62 -3.29 -1.59
N ILE A 29 -8.90 -3.35 -1.22
CA ILE A 29 -9.42 -4.30 -0.25
C ILE A 29 -10.53 -5.09 -0.95
N PRO A 30 -10.45 -6.42 -1.04
CA PRO A 30 -11.45 -7.23 -1.71
C PRO A 30 -12.75 -7.29 -0.90
N LYS A 31 -13.87 -7.49 -1.58
CA LYS A 31 -15.17 -7.67 -0.91
C LYS A 31 -15.14 -8.82 0.09
N SER A 32 -14.41 -9.89 -0.21
CA SER A 32 -14.26 -11.07 0.66
C SER A 32 -13.65 -10.72 2.03
N MET A 33 -12.75 -9.75 2.12
CA MET A 33 -12.24 -9.26 3.41
C MET A 33 -13.34 -8.59 4.23
N PHE A 34 -14.11 -7.69 3.62
CA PHE A 34 -15.22 -7.05 4.33
C PHE A 34 -16.27 -8.06 4.78
N SER A 35 -16.58 -9.08 3.95
CA SER A 35 -17.49 -10.15 4.33
C SER A 35 -16.93 -10.96 5.51
N PHE A 36 -15.67 -11.32 5.45
CA PHE A 36 -14.98 -12.04 6.53
C PHE A 36 -15.02 -11.28 7.85
N LEU A 37 -14.61 -9.99 7.84
CA LEU A 37 -14.64 -9.15 9.03
C LEU A 37 -16.05 -8.94 9.59
N HIS A 38 -17.04 -8.78 8.68
CA HIS A 38 -18.42 -8.68 9.08
C HIS A 38 -18.91 -9.95 9.75
N ASP A 39 -18.56 -11.12 9.20
CA ASP A 39 -19.01 -12.41 9.71
C ASP A 39 -18.40 -12.70 11.09
N ILE A 40 -17.10 -12.43 11.29
CA ILE A 40 -16.44 -12.65 12.59
C ILE A 40 -16.87 -11.67 13.68
N ASP A 41 -17.35 -10.47 13.32
CA ASP A 41 -17.82 -9.43 14.25
C ASP A 41 -19.31 -9.61 14.65
N GLN A 42 -20.01 -10.62 14.10
CA GLN A 42 -21.40 -10.88 14.46
C GLN A 42 -21.52 -11.55 15.83
N ASP A 43 -22.47 -11.07 16.63
CA ASP A 43 -22.84 -11.74 17.88
C ASP A 43 -23.19 -13.19 17.63
N GLY A 44 -22.45 -14.12 18.28
CA GLY A 44 -22.64 -15.56 18.13
C GLY A 44 -21.91 -16.18 16.95
N PHE A 45 -20.95 -15.48 16.33
CA PHE A 45 -20.03 -16.10 15.37
C PHE A 45 -19.36 -17.33 15.97
N SER A 46 -19.17 -18.36 15.16
CA SER A 46 -18.53 -19.61 15.57
C SER A 46 -17.57 -20.10 14.51
N TRP A 47 -16.40 -20.53 14.93
CA TRP A 47 -15.40 -21.18 14.07
C TRP A 47 -15.79 -22.61 13.66
N ASN A 48 -17.00 -23.07 13.97
CA ASN A 48 -17.46 -24.41 13.61
C ASN A 48 -17.67 -24.52 12.10
N ASN A 49 -16.83 -25.33 11.44
CA ASN A 49 -16.81 -25.52 9.98
C ASN A 49 -16.73 -24.23 9.16
N SER A 50 -15.99 -23.25 9.64
CA SER A 50 -15.83 -21.96 9.00
C SER A 50 -14.73 -22.01 7.93
N LYS A 51 -15.04 -21.52 6.70
CA LYS A 51 -14.10 -21.44 5.59
C LYS A 51 -14.18 -20.08 4.90
N PHE A 52 -13.04 -19.41 4.80
CA PHE A 52 -12.94 -18.13 4.13
C PHE A 52 -11.79 -18.16 3.10
N ASP A 53 -12.07 -17.62 1.93
CA ASP A 53 -11.10 -17.36 0.87
C ASP A 53 -11.08 -15.86 0.61
N ILE A 54 -10.04 -15.21 1.12
CA ILE A 54 -9.89 -13.76 1.08
C ILE A 54 -8.96 -13.42 -0.06
N GLY A 55 -9.45 -12.61 -0.98
CA GLY A 55 -8.76 -12.24 -2.20
C GLY A 55 -7.58 -11.30 -1.96
N LYS A 56 -7.07 -10.75 -3.06
CA LYS A 56 -5.87 -9.90 -3.04
C LYS A 56 -6.13 -8.56 -2.39
N GLU A 57 -5.19 -8.16 -1.52
CA GLU A 57 -5.13 -6.85 -0.90
C GLU A 57 -3.84 -6.15 -1.27
N GLU A 58 -3.90 -4.84 -1.41
CA GLU A 58 -2.71 -4.02 -1.61
C GLU A 58 -2.89 -2.68 -0.90
N LEU A 59 -1.89 -2.31 -0.09
CA LEU A 59 -1.75 -0.97 0.47
C LEU A 59 -0.43 -0.38 -0.02
N ASN A 60 -0.50 0.80 -0.62
CA ASN A 60 0.68 1.54 -1.05
C ASN A 60 0.65 2.95 -0.50
N ILE A 61 1.69 3.34 0.22
CA ILE A 61 1.91 4.69 0.70
C ILE A 61 3.23 5.18 0.13
N ASN A 62 3.25 6.38 -0.43
CA ASN A 62 4.45 6.99 -0.99
C ASN A 62 4.50 8.46 -0.60
N ALA A 63 5.52 8.86 0.14
CA ALA A 63 5.73 10.23 0.62
C ALA A 63 7.08 10.76 0.13
N TYR A 64 7.07 11.93 -0.51
CA TYR A 64 8.29 12.56 -1.03
C TYR A 64 8.16 14.07 -1.09
N THR A 65 9.30 14.74 -1.08
CA THR A 65 9.43 16.17 -1.41
C THR A 65 9.94 16.28 -2.84
N GLU A 66 9.42 17.25 -3.58
CA GLU A 66 9.83 17.54 -4.93
C GLU A 66 10.40 18.97 -5.04
N VAL A 67 11.47 19.11 -5.82
CA VAL A 67 11.99 20.40 -6.28
C VAL A 67 11.94 20.39 -7.80
N GLY A 68 11.13 21.27 -8.39
CA GLY A 68 10.86 21.31 -9.81
C GLY A 68 11.36 22.57 -10.49
N ILE A 69 11.91 22.43 -11.69
CA ILE A 69 12.23 23.54 -12.60
C ILE A 69 11.41 23.33 -13.86
N GLY A 70 10.55 24.30 -14.19
CA GLY A 70 9.69 24.30 -15.35
C GLY A 70 10.12 25.32 -16.39
N TYR A 71 9.91 24.97 -17.65
CA TYR A 71 10.10 25.83 -18.79
C TYR A 71 8.93 25.66 -19.77
N ALA A 72 8.35 26.77 -20.21
CA ALA A 72 7.35 26.79 -21.24
C ALA A 72 7.63 27.89 -22.26
N ARG A 73 7.21 27.66 -23.51
CA ARG A 73 7.41 28.61 -24.62
C ARG A 73 6.23 28.57 -25.59
N ALA A 74 5.79 29.74 -26.00
CA ALA A 74 4.98 29.90 -27.19
C ALA A 74 5.86 29.74 -28.45
N ILE A 75 5.69 28.64 -29.16
CA ILE A 75 6.40 28.33 -30.41
C ILE A 75 5.92 29.28 -31.51
N ASN A 76 4.62 29.49 -31.58
CA ASN A 76 3.93 30.45 -32.45
C ASN A 76 2.63 30.90 -31.75
N ASP A 77 1.81 31.67 -32.47
CA ASP A 77 0.57 32.24 -31.92
C ASP A 77 -0.51 31.16 -31.60
N ARG A 78 -0.31 29.93 -32.07
CA ARG A 78 -1.24 28.80 -31.86
C ARG A 78 -0.71 27.71 -30.98
N LEU A 79 0.60 27.50 -30.93
CA LEU A 79 1.22 26.36 -30.21
C LEU A 79 2.09 26.86 -29.07
N SER A 80 1.78 26.40 -27.87
CA SER A 80 2.64 26.50 -26.69
C SER A 80 3.02 25.12 -26.20
N VAL A 81 4.29 24.95 -25.80
CA VAL A 81 4.81 23.71 -25.25
C VAL A 81 5.54 24.00 -23.93
N GLY A 82 5.53 23.06 -23.05
CA GLY A 82 6.23 23.18 -21.78
C GLY A 82 6.62 21.84 -21.20
N GLY A 83 7.59 21.88 -20.29
CA GLY A 83 8.00 20.73 -19.52
C GLY A 83 8.53 21.18 -18.16
N LYS A 84 8.55 20.25 -17.23
CA LYS A 84 9.11 20.43 -15.89
C LYS A 84 9.98 19.23 -15.57
N PHE A 85 11.16 19.49 -15.07
CA PHE A 85 12.04 18.49 -14.46
C PHE A 85 11.93 18.57 -12.94
N LYS A 86 11.82 17.44 -12.27
CA LYS A 86 11.66 17.34 -10.82
C LYS A 86 12.76 16.46 -10.24
N VAL A 87 13.40 16.94 -9.20
CA VAL A 87 14.22 16.14 -8.30
C VAL A 87 13.33 15.72 -7.13
N LEU A 88 13.38 14.45 -6.79
CA LEU A 88 12.53 13.85 -5.77
C LEU A 88 13.37 13.39 -4.59
N LEU A 89 12.97 13.77 -3.40
CA LEU A 89 13.55 13.35 -2.13
C LEU A 89 12.52 12.45 -1.44
N GLY A 90 12.72 11.13 -1.52
CA GLY A 90 11.84 10.13 -0.92
C GLY A 90 11.96 10.18 0.59
N MET A 91 10.85 10.46 1.27
CA MET A 91 10.75 10.52 2.73
C MET A 91 10.29 9.19 3.31
N GLY A 92 9.40 8.50 2.61
CA GLY A 92 8.91 7.21 3.03
C GLY A 92 8.09 6.50 1.96
N ASN A 93 8.15 5.17 1.97
CA ASN A 93 7.30 4.32 1.17
C ASN A 93 6.97 3.05 1.94
N LEU A 94 5.71 2.65 1.89
CA LEU A 94 5.22 1.38 2.41
C LEU A 94 4.40 0.71 1.30
N ASN A 95 4.68 -0.57 1.06
CA ASN A 95 3.93 -1.40 0.15
C ASN A 95 3.63 -2.73 0.82
N LEU A 96 2.38 -2.95 1.16
CA LEU A 96 1.88 -4.23 1.65
C LEU A 96 1.08 -4.89 0.54
N LYS A 97 1.43 -6.14 0.23
CA LYS A 97 0.69 -7.00 -0.71
C LYS A 97 0.31 -8.28 -0.02
N VAL A 98 -0.97 -8.61 -0.09
CA VAL A 98 -1.50 -9.91 0.28
C VAL A 98 -2.03 -10.54 -1.01
N ASP A 99 -1.38 -11.58 -1.51
CA ASP A 99 -1.80 -12.26 -2.74
C ASP A 99 -2.98 -13.19 -2.52
N GLY A 100 -3.28 -13.52 -1.27
CA GLY A 100 -4.43 -14.29 -0.83
C GLY A 100 -4.26 -14.78 0.60
N MET A 101 -5.39 -14.99 1.26
CA MET A 101 -5.47 -15.58 2.59
C MET A 101 -6.60 -16.60 2.61
N ASN A 102 -6.31 -17.79 3.09
CA ASN A 102 -7.31 -18.86 3.29
C ASN A 102 -7.38 -19.19 4.77
N VAL A 103 -8.58 -19.21 5.31
CA VAL A 103 -8.88 -19.64 6.68
C VAL A 103 -9.82 -20.84 6.60
N ASP A 104 -9.48 -21.94 7.30
CA ASP A 104 -10.29 -23.16 7.44
C ASP A 104 -10.23 -23.59 8.91
N ALA A 105 -11.32 -23.42 9.61
CA ALA A 105 -11.36 -23.72 11.03
C ALA A 105 -12.64 -24.49 11.41
N ASN A 106 -12.46 -25.42 12.31
CA ASN A 106 -13.54 -26.14 13.02
C ASN A 106 -13.16 -26.15 14.50
N LEU A 107 -13.67 -25.20 15.26
CA LEU A 107 -13.42 -25.04 16.69
C LEU A 107 -14.76 -24.85 17.43
N PRO A 108 -14.86 -25.25 18.71
CA PRO A 108 -16.03 -24.93 19.52
C PRO A 108 -16.09 -23.45 19.86
N LEU A 109 -17.22 -22.96 20.32
CA LEU A 109 -17.41 -21.57 20.79
C LEU A 109 -16.44 -21.20 21.91
N ASN A 110 -16.15 -22.13 22.80
CA ASN A 110 -15.17 -21.97 23.86
C ASN A 110 -14.19 -23.14 23.79
N ILE A 111 -12.93 -22.82 23.57
CA ILE A 111 -11.89 -23.84 23.42
C ILE A 111 -11.70 -24.68 24.68
N ASN A 112 -12.01 -24.12 25.87
CA ASN A 112 -11.92 -24.81 27.15
C ASN A 112 -13.05 -25.84 27.36
N ASP A 113 -14.06 -25.90 26.48
CA ASP A 113 -15.11 -26.92 26.53
C ASP A 113 -14.60 -28.27 26.00
N ILE A 114 -13.42 -28.30 25.36
CA ILE A 114 -12.75 -29.54 24.98
C ILE A 114 -12.09 -30.13 26.23
N THR A 115 -12.73 -31.09 26.84
CA THR A 115 -12.26 -31.73 28.10
C THR A 115 -11.78 -33.17 27.93
N ASP A 116 -12.11 -33.80 26.80
CA ASP A 116 -11.67 -35.16 26.46
C ASP A 116 -10.58 -35.07 25.37
N VAL A 117 -9.42 -35.67 25.65
CA VAL A 117 -8.27 -35.76 24.73
C VAL A 117 -8.63 -36.34 23.36
N ASN A 118 -9.67 -37.19 23.26
CA ASN A 118 -10.11 -37.75 21.99
C ASN A 118 -10.87 -36.75 21.12
N GLN A 119 -11.49 -35.73 21.72
CA GLN A 119 -12.26 -34.71 20.99
C GLN A 119 -11.38 -33.81 20.12
N ILE A 120 -10.10 -33.64 20.49
CA ILE A 120 -9.20 -32.77 19.70
C ILE A 120 -9.10 -33.20 18.24
N ARG A 121 -9.29 -34.51 17.94
CA ARG A 121 -9.22 -35.05 16.57
C ARG A 121 -10.27 -34.51 15.63
N ASP A 122 -11.37 -33.98 16.15
CA ASP A 122 -12.48 -33.42 15.39
C ASP A 122 -12.27 -31.94 15.06
N TYR A 123 -11.25 -31.33 15.69
CA TYR A 123 -11.00 -29.90 15.60
C TYR A 123 -9.73 -29.57 14.81
N HIS A 124 -9.77 -28.43 14.14
CA HIS A 124 -8.61 -27.85 13.46
C HIS A 124 -8.76 -26.34 13.31
N ALA A 125 -7.65 -25.65 13.18
CA ALA A 125 -7.57 -24.24 12.86
C ALA A 125 -6.38 -24.01 11.92
N LYS A 126 -6.68 -23.66 10.67
CA LYS A 126 -5.67 -23.50 9.61
C LYS A 126 -5.83 -22.14 8.97
N MET A 127 -4.71 -21.43 8.83
CA MET A 127 -4.64 -20.20 8.06
C MET A 127 -3.39 -20.20 7.19
N LYS A 128 -3.58 -19.93 5.92
CA LYS A 128 -2.49 -19.77 4.96
C LYS A 128 -2.53 -18.37 4.39
N VAL A 129 -1.44 -17.63 4.57
CA VAL A 129 -1.29 -16.27 4.06
C VAL A 129 -0.10 -16.21 3.11
N ASN A 130 -0.27 -15.52 2.00
CA ASN A 130 0.80 -15.14 1.10
C ASN A 130 0.86 -13.62 1.06
N ALA A 131 1.77 -13.05 1.84
CA ALA A 131 1.89 -11.61 2.01
C ALA A 131 3.35 -11.17 1.98
N ARG A 132 3.56 -9.92 1.52
CA ARG A 132 4.86 -9.25 1.50
C ARG A 132 4.68 -7.79 1.89
N LEU A 133 5.44 -7.36 2.88
CA LEU A 133 5.57 -5.98 3.31
C LEU A 133 6.95 -5.46 2.89
N GLU A 134 6.95 -4.33 2.21
CA GLU A 134 8.17 -3.58 1.89
C GLU A 134 8.02 -2.16 2.44
N SER A 135 8.93 -1.75 3.28
CA SER A 135 8.98 -0.40 3.80
C SER A 135 10.32 0.26 3.48
N SER A 136 10.31 1.57 3.28
CA SER A 136 11.52 2.36 3.06
C SER A 136 11.34 3.71 3.75
N PHE A 137 11.80 3.78 5.02
CA PHE A 137 11.84 4.99 5.83
C PHE A 137 13.19 5.12 6.50
N LYS A 138 13.70 6.33 6.62
CA LYS A 138 14.92 6.56 7.40
C LYS A 138 14.61 6.44 8.89
N GLY A 139 15.31 5.50 9.56
CA GLY A 139 15.14 5.28 10.99
C GLY A 139 13.88 4.50 11.40
N MET A 140 13.19 3.85 10.46
CA MET A 140 12.15 2.87 10.76
C MET A 140 12.72 1.46 10.67
N ASP A 141 12.42 0.64 11.65
CA ASP A 141 12.69 -0.79 11.63
C ASP A 141 11.43 -1.61 11.96
N LEU A 142 11.38 -2.82 11.44
CA LEU A 142 10.34 -3.80 11.75
C LEU A 142 10.80 -4.60 12.97
N VAL A 143 9.96 -4.66 13.99
CA VAL A 143 10.24 -5.37 15.24
C VAL A 143 9.50 -6.68 15.25
N GLU A 144 10.21 -7.77 15.53
CA GLU A 144 9.64 -9.11 15.68
C GLU A 144 9.43 -9.43 17.16
N ASN A 145 8.29 -10.04 17.48
CA ASN A 145 8.07 -10.64 18.78
C ASN A 145 8.90 -11.92 18.89
N THR A 146 9.85 -11.92 19.76
CA THR A 146 10.77 -13.05 20.00
C THR A 146 10.43 -13.82 21.28
N SER A 147 9.23 -13.65 21.82
CA SER A 147 8.81 -14.28 23.08
C SER A 147 8.58 -15.78 22.94
N ASP A 148 8.22 -16.27 21.75
CA ASP A 148 8.06 -17.70 21.49
C ASP A 148 9.43 -18.38 21.35
N PRO A 149 9.66 -19.55 21.95
CA PRO A 149 10.91 -20.32 21.81
C PRO A 149 11.15 -20.79 20.35
N ASP A 150 10.12 -20.92 19.53
CA ASP A 150 10.23 -21.32 18.13
C ASP A 150 10.47 -20.08 17.22
N PRO A 151 11.67 -19.93 16.63
CA PRO A 151 11.95 -18.80 15.74
C PRO A 151 11.03 -18.68 14.53
N ARG A 152 10.33 -19.75 14.15
CA ARG A 152 9.34 -19.73 13.06
C ARG A 152 8.06 -18.97 13.43
N LYS A 153 7.85 -18.70 14.71
CA LYS A 153 6.76 -17.94 15.28
C LYS A 153 7.16 -16.50 15.66
N HIS A 154 8.34 -16.05 15.27
CA HIS A 154 8.76 -14.66 15.46
C HIS A 154 8.15 -13.82 14.33
N TYR A 155 6.99 -13.22 14.59
CA TYR A 155 6.31 -12.36 13.65
C TYR A 155 6.46 -10.90 14.01
N ILE A 156 6.35 -10.02 13.02
CA ILE A 156 6.34 -8.58 13.25
C ILE A 156 5.11 -8.22 14.08
N ASP A 157 5.34 -7.52 15.17
CA ASP A 157 4.31 -7.01 16.08
C ASP A 157 4.43 -5.49 16.33
N ASP A 158 5.52 -4.85 15.88
CA ASP A 158 5.69 -3.41 16.08
C ASP A 158 6.58 -2.77 14.99
N PHE A 159 6.55 -1.43 14.96
CA PHE A 159 7.37 -0.58 14.10
C PHE A 159 8.15 0.41 14.97
N ASP A 160 9.46 0.28 15.01
CA ASP A 160 10.32 1.21 15.72
C ASP A 160 10.72 2.40 14.83
N PHE A 161 10.63 3.62 15.36
CA PHE A 161 10.96 4.85 14.64
C PHE A 161 12.06 5.62 15.39
N ASN A 162 13.30 5.45 14.93
CA ASN A 162 14.49 6.05 15.52
C ASN A 162 14.98 7.30 14.77
N GLY A 163 14.16 7.91 13.93
CA GLY A 163 14.54 9.10 13.18
C GLY A 163 13.64 9.42 12.00
N PHE A 164 13.94 10.52 11.35
CA PHE A 164 13.26 10.97 10.14
C PHE A 164 14.28 11.54 9.16
N GLY A 165 14.09 11.32 7.86
CA GLY A 165 15.00 11.83 6.86
C GLY A 165 14.76 11.26 5.46
N ILE A 166 15.70 11.54 4.57
CA ILE A 166 15.64 11.09 3.19
C ILE A 166 15.98 9.60 3.15
N ALA A 167 15.02 8.81 2.69
CA ALA A 167 15.13 7.36 2.51
C ALA A 167 15.48 6.96 1.06
N GLY A 168 15.30 7.88 0.10
CA GLY A 168 15.58 7.61 -1.30
C GLY A 168 15.64 8.88 -2.15
N TYR A 169 16.09 8.73 -3.40
CA TYR A 169 16.21 9.81 -4.37
C TYR A 169 15.59 9.39 -5.71
N GLY A 170 15.04 10.36 -6.42
CA GLY A 170 14.41 10.10 -7.69
C GLY A 170 14.36 11.31 -8.60
N GLY A 171 13.72 11.11 -9.73
CA GLY A 171 13.45 12.17 -10.67
C GLY A 171 12.16 11.93 -11.45
N ALA A 172 11.55 13.00 -11.90
CA ALA A 172 10.36 12.93 -12.75
C ALA A 172 10.35 14.06 -13.77
N ILE A 173 9.57 13.87 -14.83
CA ILE A 173 9.32 14.89 -15.83
C ILE A 173 7.82 15.07 -16.04
N ASP A 174 7.41 16.32 -16.25
CA ASP A 174 6.12 16.69 -16.77
C ASP A 174 6.29 17.27 -18.16
N LEU A 175 5.41 16.92 -19.09
CA LEU A 175 5.38 17.45 -20.44
C LEU A 175 3.95 17.88 -20.79
N GLY A 176 3.83 18.98 -21.52
CA GLY A 176 2.53 19.48 -21.93
C GLY A 176 2.58 20.35 -23.17
N ALA A 177 1.47 20.38 -23.87
CA ALA A 177 1.27 21.24 -25.01
C ALA A 177 -0.16 21.79 -25.03
N SER A 178 -0.32 23.00 -25.57
CA SER A 178 -1.60 23.63 -25.80
C SER A 178 -1.63 24.16 -27.24
N TYR A 179 -2.71 23.88 -27.95
CA TYR A 179 -2.86 24.24 -29.36
C TYR A 179 -4.20 24.93 -29.64
N LYS A 180 -4.16 26.13 -30.22
CA LYS A 180 -5.35 26.83 -30.72
C LYS A 180 -5.75 26.26 -32.08
N ILE A 181 -6.78 25.41 -32.09
CA ILE A 181 -7.31 24.83 -33.31
C ILE A 181 -8.04 25.93 -34.13
N LEU A 182 -8.85 26.74 -33.45
CA LEU A 182 -9.52 27.93 -33.94
C LEU A 182 -9.11 29.12 -33.05
N ASP A 183 -9.43 30.33 -33.47
CA ASP A 183 -9.11 31.54 -32.69
C ASP A 183 -9.84 31.56 -31.32
N ASN A 184 -10.93 30.79 -31.22
CA ASN A 184 -11.75 30.63 -30.02
C ASN A 184 -11.79 29.18 -29.46
N LEU A 185 -11.00 28.22 -30.01
CA LEU A 185 -10.95 26.87 -29.54
C LEU A 185 -9.49 26.45 -29.25
N THR A 186 -9.21 26.18 -27.98
CA THR A 186 -7.90 25.70 -27.52
C THR A 186 -8.04 24.26 -26.99
N VAL A 187 -7.16 23.39 -27.41
CA VAL A 187 -7.00 22.04 -26.82
C VAL A 187 -5.65 21.94 -26.14
N SER A 188 -5.60 21.14 -25.08
CA SER A 188 -4.37 20.91 -24.33
C SER A 188 -4.22 19.44 -23.97
N ALA A 189 -2.98 19.00 -23.89
CA ALA A 189 -2.64 17.68 -23.38
C ALA A 189 -1.37 17.75 -22.54
N SER A 190 -1.33 17.00 -21.45
CA SER A 190 -0.13 16.88 -20.63
C SER A 190 0.01 15.49 -20.02
N VAL A 191 1.25 15.11 -19.77
CA VAL A 191 1.63 13.93 -18.98
C VAL A 191 2.46 14.42 -17.82
N LEU A 192 2.04 14.08 -16.61
CA LEU A 192 2.65 14.54 -15.37
C LEU A 192 3.23 13.35 -14.61
N ASP A 193 4.26 13.62 -13.81
CA ASP A 193 4.86 12.66 -12.88
C ASP A 193 5.39 11.37 -13.56
N LEU A 194 5.94 11.49 -14.78
CA LEU A 194 6.70 10.40 -15.39
C LEU A 194 8.05 10.28 -14.67
N GLY A 195 8.12 9.39 -13.68
CA GLY A 195 9.31 9.29 -12.86
C GLY A 195 9.33 8.11 -11.91
N PHE A 196 10.38 8.08 -11.10
CA PHE A 196 10.62 7.03 -10.13
C PHE A 196 11.39 7.56 -8.91
N ILE A 197 11.34 6.80 -7.82
CA ILE A 197 12.19 6.97 -6.63
C ILE A 197 12.93 5.66 -6.38
N LYS A 198 14.26 5.74 -6.23
CA LYS A 198 15.12 4.65 -5.79
C LYS A 198 15.36 4.81 -4.29
N TRP A 199 14.88 3.83 -3.53
CA TRP A 199 14.99 3.74 -2.09
C TRP A 199 16.32 3.09 -1.72
N SER A 200 17.01 3.64 -0.72
CA SER A 200 18.31 3.14 -0.29
C SER A 200 18.16 1.84 0.51
N LYS A 201 19.12 0.94 0.36
CA LYS A 201 19.20 -0.32 1.12
C LYS A 201 19.12 -0.08 2.63
N GLY A 202 19.86 0.91 3.16
CA GLY A 202 19.90 1.20 4.60
C GLY A 202 18.65 1.87 5.17
N SER A 203 17.63 2.12 4.34
CA SER A 203 16.33 2.65 4.77
C SER A 203 15.20 1.72 4.36
N THR A 204 15.51 0.50 3.90
CA THR A 204 14.53 -0.45 3.41
C THR A 204 14.49 -1.66 4.34
N SER A 205 13.31 -2.07 4.74
CA SER A 205 13.03 -3.31 5.45
C SER A 205 11.98 -4.10 4.67
N VAL A 206 12.10 -5.41 4.68
CA VAL A 206 11.20 -6.32 3.98
C VAL A 206 10.78 -7.42 4.94
N ALA A 207 9.51 -7.78 4.88
CA ALA A 207 8.98 -8.92 5.60
C ALA A 207 8.04 -9.73 4.71
N THR A 208 8.02 -11.04 4.91
CA THR A 208 7.19 -11.97 4.14
C THR A 208 6.45 -12.92 5.07
N ALA A 209 5.26 -13.34 4.65
CA ALA A 209 4.58 -14.45 5.28
C ALA A 209 5.29 -15.74 4.87
N LYS A 210 6.05 -16.33 5.81
CA LYS A 210 6.83 -17.57 5.60
C LYS A 210 6.16 -18.80 6.18
N GLY A 211 5.09 -18.62 6.92
CA GLY A 211 4.40 -19.69 7.63
C GLY A 211 2.91 -19.76 7.32
N SER A 212 2.32 -20.81 7.80
CA SER A 212 0.88 -20.94 7.94
C SER A 212 0.59 -21.42 9.35
N MET A 213 -0.48 -20.95 9.97
CA MET A 213 -1.03 -21.64 11.14
C MET A 213 -1.67 -22.93 10.63
N ASP A 214 -1.23 -24.06 11.15
CA ASP A 214 -1.78 -25.37 10.81
C ASP A 214 -1.86 -26.20 12.10
N TYR A 215 -2.95 -26.01 12.79
CA TYR A 215 -3.26 -26.67 14.04
C TYR A 215 -4.34 -27.71 13.78
N ASP A 216 -3.94 -28.94 13.44
CA ASP A 216 -4.86 -30.09 13.28
C ASP A 216 -4.77 -30.96 14.53
N GLY A 217 -5.88 -31.15 15.21
CA GLY A 217 -5.94 -31.96 16.42
C GLY A 217 -5.46 -33.40 16.25
N LYS A 218 -5.34 -33.87 15.01
CA LYS A 218 -4.75 -35.20 14.70
C LYS A 218 -3.24 -35.24 14.90
N ASP A 219 -2.57 -34.09 14.89
CA ASP A 219 -1.12 -33.95 15.02
C ASP A 219 -0.68 -33.85 16.49
N TYR A 220 -1.63 -33.71 17.43
CA TYR A 220 -1.38 -33.63 18.86
C TYR A 220 -1.47 -34.98 19.54
N ALA A 221 -0.69 -35.17 20.60
CA ALA A 221 -0.72 -36.36 21.41
C ALA A 221 -2.07 -36.47 22.17
N LEU A 222 -2.65 -37.67 22.27
CA LEU A 222 -3.86 -37.91 23.06
C LEU A 222 -3.53 -38.06 24.55
N THR A 223 -2.95 -37.00 25.09
CA THR A 223 -2.56 -36.86 26.51
C THR A 223 -3.08 -35.54 27.06
N PRO A 224 -3.17 -35.37 28.39
CA PRO A 224 -3.52 -34.06 28.96
C PRO A 224 -2.65 -32.91 28.45
N GLU A 225 -1.36 -33.13 28.30
CA GLU A 225 -0.39 -32.13 27.78
C GLU A 225 -0.70 -31.79 26.31
N GLY A 226 -1.01 -32.81 25.47
CA GLY A 226 -1.38 -32.59 24.07
C GLY A 226 -2.71 -31.85 23.91
N LEU A 227 -3.65 -32.05 24.84
CA LEU A 227 -4.89 -31.26 24.89
C LEU A 227 -4.60 -29.79 25.25
N GLU A 228 -3.77 -29.54 26.25
CA GLU A 228 -3.35 -28.18 26.64
C GLU A 228 -2.62 -27.47 25.52
N ASP A 229 -1.72 -28.17 24.81
CA ASP A 229 -0.99 -27.63 23.66
C ASP A 229 -1.96 -27.25 22.52
N PHE A 230 -2.90 -28.11 22.18
CA PHE A 230 -3.91 -27.83 21.17
C PHE A 230 -4.81 -26.63 21.57
N GLN A 231 -5.28 -26.60 22.82
CA GLN A 231 -6.10 -25.50 23.34
C GLN A 231 -5.34 -24.16 23.27
N ARG A 232 -4.07 -24.12 23.64
CA ARG A 232 -3.23 -22.95 23.54
C ARG A 232 -3.07 -22.46 22.10
N ASP A 233 -2.75 -23.37 21.17
CA ASP A 233 -2.53 -23.04 19.77
C ASP A 233 -3.84 -22.61 19.07
N ALA A 234 -4.96 -23.25 19.39
CA ALA A 234 -6.27 -22.83 18.91
C ALA A 234 -6.71 -21.45 19.46
N GLN A 235 -6.38 -21.15 20.72
CA GLN A 235 -6.64 -19.85 21.31
C GLN A 235 -5.75 -18.77 20.67
N ASP A 236 -4.48 -19.08 20.38
CA ASP A 236 -3.59 -18.16 19.64
C ASP A 236 -4.14 -17.83 18.25
N PHE A 237 -4.66 -18.85 17.54
CA PHE A 237 -5.34 -18.64 16.25
C PHE A 237 -6.53 -17.67 16.40
N MET A 238 -7.42 -17.91 17.35
CA MET A 238 -8.60 -17.07 17.57
C MET A 238 -8.19 -15.62 17.88
N ASN A 239 -7.24 -15.43 18.81
CA ASN A 239 -6.76 -14.09 19.19
C ASN A 239 -6.15 -13.33 18.02
N ARG A 240 -5.41 -13.98 17.13
CA ARG A 240 -4.79 -13.35 15.97
C ARG A 240 -5.78 -13.00 14.87
N VAL A 241 -6.82 -13.82 14.70
CA VAL A 241 -7.78 -13.65 13.62
C VAL A 241 -8.95 -12.73 14.01
N GLU A 242 -9.37 -12.77 15.28
CA GLU A 242 -10.49 -11.96 15.80
C GLU A 242 -10.13 -10.49 16.11
N GLY A 243 -8.89 -10.08 15.91
CA GLY A 243 -8.40 -8.73 16.20
C GLY A 243 -9.09 -7.58 15.44
N GLY A 244 -10.06 -7.88 14.58
CA GLY A 244 -11.09 -6.95 14.05
C GLY A 244 -10.61 -5.85 13.10
N ASP A 245 -9.31 -5.63 12.92
CA ASP A 245 -8.78 -4.60 12.04
C ASP A 245 -8.53 -5.11 10.62
N VAL A 246 -9.02 -4.38 9.62
CA VAL A 246 -8.89 -4.70 8.18
C VAL A 246 -7.42 -4.90 7.74
N LEU A 247 -6.48 -4.38 8.53
CA LEU A 247 -5.04 -4.48 8.31
C LEU A 247 -4.35 -5.02 9.58
N ASN A 248 -4.93 -6.03 10.21
CA ASN A 248 -4.24 -6.70 11.31
C ASN A 248 -2.99 -7.41 10.79
N TYR A 249 -1.83 -6.75 10.95
CA TYR A 249 -0.54 -7.26 10.48
C TYR A 249 -0.09 -8.51 11.26
N GLU A 250 -0.57 -8.73 12.49
CA GLU A 250 -0.29 -9.95 13.25
C GLU A 250 -0.95 -11.19 12.59
N MET A 251 -2.14 -11.01 12.01
CA MET A 251 -2.81 -12.04 11.24
C MET A 251 -1.99 -12.44 10.00
N LEU A 252 -1.22 -11.53 9.42
CA LEU A 252 -0.41 -11.79 8.23
C LEU A 252 0.83 -12.64 8.51
N GLN A 253 1.23 -12.82 9.77
CA GLN A 253 2.39 -13.63 10.18
C GLN A 253 3.68 -13.27 9.42
N LEU A 254 3.93 -12.00 9.27
CA LEU A 254 5.09 -11.49 8.54
C LEU A 254 6.36 -11.69 9.36
N GLN A 255 7.38 -12.26 8.74
CA GLN A 255 8.73 -12.40 9.29
C GLN A 255 9.70 -11.51 8.51
N LYS A 256 10.59 -10.85 9.23
CA LYS A 256 11.60 -9.96 8.64
C LYS A 256 12.60 -10.74 7.79
N GLU A 257 13.02 -10.16 6.67
CA GLU A 257 14.08 -10.71 5.83
C GLU A 257 15.44 -10.15 6.26
N ASP A 258 16.44 -11.03 6.45
CA ASP A 258 17.80 -10.65 6.84
C ASP A 258 18.54 -9.89 5.74
N VAL A 259 18.24 -10.22 4.49
CA VAL A 259 18.91 -9.66 3.31
C VAL A 259 17.95 -8.79 2.53
N VAL A 260 18.21 -7.51 2.54
CA VAL A 260 17.41 -6.52 1.84
C VAL A 260 18.28 -5.78 0.81
N GLU A 261 17.70 -5.40 -0.30
CA GLU A 261 18.35 -4.61 -1.35
C GLU A 261 17.66 -3.25 -1.56
N SER A 262 18.34 -2.38 -2.30
CA SER A 262 17.70 -1.14 -2.77
C SER A 262 16.54 -1.47 -3.70
N ARG A 263 15.46 -0.73 -3.60
CA ARG A 263 14.27 -0.93 -4.45
C ARG A 263 13.89 0.35 -5.19
N THR A 264 13.10 0.21 -6.24
CA THR A 264 12.65 1.33 -7.05
C THR A 264 11.13 1.31 -7.17
N THR A 265 10.49 2.45 -6.92
CA THR A 265 9.05 2.64 -7.13
C THR A 265 8.82 3.68 -8.21
N SER A 266 7.89 3.41 -9.13
CA SER A 266 7.43 4.40 -10.09
C SER A 266 6.44 5.36 -9.45
N LEU A 267 6.42 6.61 -9.88
CA LEU A 267 5.37 7.55 -9.52
C LEU A 267 4.03 7.19 -10.19
N HIS A 268 2.96 7.75 -9.68
CA HIS A 268 1.63 7.64 -10.26
C HIS A 268 1.48 8.70 -11.37
N SER A 269 1.84 8.34 -12.58
CA SER A 269 1.74 9.25 -13.72
C SER A 269 0.30 9.64 -14.03
N THR A 270 0.10 10.88 -14.47
CA THR A 270 -1.22 11.43 -14.78
C THR A 270 -1.24 11.96 -16.19
N VAL A 271 -2.25 11.57 -16.97
CA VAL A 271 -2.55 12.17 -18.28
C VAL A 271 -3.73 13.12 -18.12
N VAL A 272 -3.56 14.33 -18.62
CA VAL A 272 -4.60 15.38 -18.61
C VAL A 272 -4.85 15.82 -20.03
N ILE A 273 -6.11 15.83 -20.44
CA ILE A 273 -6.56 16.32 -21.76
C ILE A 273 -7.65 17.35 -21.51
N GLY A 274 -7.54 18.51 -22.14
CA GLY A 274 -8.48 19.61 -21.97
C GLY A 274 -8.87 20.25 -23.31
N ALA A 275 -10.06 20.82 -23.32
CA ALA A 275 -10.53 21.68 -24.41
C ALA A 275 -11.26 22.89 -23.80
N GLU A 276 -11.01 24.05 -24.35
CA GLU A 276 -11.67 25.31 -23.96
C GLU A 276 -12.17 26.03 -25.20
N TYR A 277 -13.44 26.44 -25.17
CA TYR A 277 -14.09 27.19 -26.21
C TYR A 277 -14.52 28.56 -25.69
N GLU A 278 -13.98 29.63 -26.27
CA GLU A 278 -14.29 30.99 -25.94
C GLU A 278 -15.55 31.46 -26.74
N LEU A 279 -16.53 31.99 -26.00
CA LEU A 279 -17.81 32.51 -26.51
C LEU A 279 -17.87 34.03 -26.32
N LEU A 280 -18.77 34.70 -27.07
CA LEU A 280 -19.11 36.10 -26.86
C LEU A 280 -17.90 37.03 -26.79
N ASP A 281 -17.04 36.97 -27.81
CA ASP A 281 -15.79 37.76 -27.88
C ASP A 281 -14.93 37.68 -26.62
N LYS A 282 -14.76 36.46 -26.08
CA LYS A 282 -13.98 36.12 -24.89
C LYS A 282 -14.60 36.54 -23.55
N TRP A 283 -15.86 36.98 -23.55
CA TRP A 283 -16.58 37.29 -22.32
C TRP A 283 -16.97 36.03 -21.53
N LEU A 284 -17.17 34.92 -22.22
CA LEU A 284 -17.50 33.62 -21.62
C LEU A 284 -16.64 32.52 -22.25
N ALA A 285 -16.10 31.64 -21.43
CA ALA A 285 -15.42 30.42 -21.88
C ALA A 285 -16.08 29.19 -21.26
N ILE A 286 -16.22 28.13 -22.06
CA ILE A 286 -16.67 26.81 -21.60
C ILE A 286 -15.53 25.82 -21.83
N GLY A 287 -15.17 25.06 -20.83
CA GLY A 287 -14.08 24.06 -20.90
C GLY A 287 -14.50 22.69 -20.41
N ALA A 288 -13.84 21.69 -20.95
CA ALA A 288 -13.89 20.32 -20.47
C ALA A 288 -12.47 19.82 -20.19
N LEU A 289 -12.30 19.10 -19.07
CA LEU A 289 -11.04 18.53 -18.66
C LEU A 289 -11.24 17.05 -18.31
N SER A 290 -10.39 16.19 -18.87
CA SER A 290 -10.30 14.77 -18.51
C SER A 290 -8.95 14.52 -17.87
N THR A 291 -8.97 13.86 -16.71
CA THR A 291 -7.77 13.48 -15.98
C THR A 291 -7.77 11.97 -15.72
N THR A 292 -6.73 11.29 -16.17
CA THR A 292 -6.53 9.87 -15.92
C THR A 292 -5.24 9.68 -15.16
N ARG A 293 -5.32 9.14 -13.94
CA ARG A 293 -4.17 8.83 -13.11
C ARG A 293 -3.91 7.34 -13.11
N PHE A 294 -2.67 6.95 -13.41
CA PHE A 294 -2.21 5.56 -13.39
C PHE A 294 -1.68 5.25 -12.00
N THR A 295 -2.49 4.58 -11.18
CA THR A 295 -2.16 4.26 -9.78
C THR A 295 -1.78 2.79 -9.61
N LYS A 296 -1.10 2.49 -8.51
CA LYS A 296 -1.00 1.15 -7.94
C LYS A 296 -1.69 1.20 -6.57
N PRO A 297 -2.50 0.23 -6.21
CA PRO A 297 -2.94 -0.90 -7.06
C PRO A 297 -3.77 -0.41 -8.26
N LYS A 298 -3.81 -1.23 -9.29
CA LYS A 298 -4.69 -0.96 -10.45
C LYS A 298 -6.13 -1.25 -10.03
N THR A 299 -6.96 -0.23 -10.04
CA THR A 299 -8.42 -0.34 -9.88
C THR A 299 -9.05 -0.83 -11.17
#